data_1275780ec949209632542d569b8a98ec
#
_entry.id   1275780ec949209632542d569b8a98ec
#
_cell.length_a   1.000
_cell.length_b   1.000
_cell.length_c   1.000
_cell.angle_alpha   90.00
_cell.angle_beta   90.00
_cell.angle_gamma   90.00
#
_symmetry.space_group_name_H-M   'P 1'
#
loop_
_entity.id
_entity.type
_entity.pdbx_description
1 polymer ?
#
loop_
_entity_poly.entity_id
_entity_poly.type
_entity_poly.pdbx_seq_one_letter_code
_entity_poly.pdbx_strand_id
1 'polypeptide(L)'
;MTREEKLQLIRDRQKAVRDAWSREKTLVWQGKGTVNWNSEQQRELMEKGRVSGYEGQHMKSVSQYPEYASSADNIQFLTHEDHLAAHNMGKVNEQNGYHSVTNGYYDPETHEMHSFGNNPPHAPEAHELSNPCYKGAENSYSQSNGNEQKREYSKLASNAEYSHESNVGKNMSNGYAMWR
;
A
#
# COMPACT_ATOMS: atom_id res chain seq x y z
N MET A 1 11.09 21.22 15.02
CA MET A 1 11.42 20.42 13.80
C MET A 1 12.00 21.37 12.75
N THR A 2 13.26 21.15 12.36
CA THR A 2 13.96 21.93 11.33
C THR A 2 13.38 21.63 9.93
N ARG A 3 13.81 22.38 8.92
CA ARG A 3 13.41 22.14 7.52
C ARG A 3 13.90 20.77 7.04
N GLU A 4 15.12 20.40 7.39
CA GLU A 4 15.73 19.12 7.04
C GLU A 4 14.96 17.95 7.66
N GLU A 5 14.60 18.04 8.95
CA GLU A 5 13.79 17.02 9.63
C GLU A 5 12.42 16.85 8.98
N LYS A 6 11.76 17.95 8.57
CA LYS A 6 10.48 17.88 7.85
C LYS A 6 10.63 17.19 6.50
N LEU A 7 11.68 17.50 5.74
CA LEU A 7 11.95 16.87 4.46
C LEU A 7 12.29 15.39 4.63
N GLN A 8 13.01 15.02 5.67
CA GLN A 8 13.30 13.62 5.98
C GLN A 8 12.03 12.87 6.31
N LEU A 9 11.17 13.44 7.15
CA LEU A 9 9.89 12.82 7.52
C LEU A 9 8.98 12.58 6.30
N ILE A 10 8.97 13.50 5.33
CA ILE A 10 8.24 13.33 4.07
C ILE A 10 8.81 12.14 3.28
N ARG A 11 10.15 12.03 3.17
CA ARG A 11 10.80 10.91 2.48
C ARG A 11 10.49 9.57 3.15
N ASP A 12 10.51 9.53 4.48
CA ASP A 12 10.23 8.35 5.27
C ASP A 12 8.80 7.85 5.06
N ARG A 13 7.83 8.77 5.12
CA ARG A 13 6.41 8.44 4.83
C ARG A 13 6.23 7.88 3.42
N GLN A 14 6.85 8.51 2.43
CA GLN A 14 6.78 8.04 1.05
C GLN A 14 7.47 6.68 0.86
N LYS A 15 8.57 6.44 1.58
CA LYS A 15 9.27 5.15 1.57
C LYS A 15 8.36 4.07 2.11
N ALA A 16 7.74 4.27 3.26
CA ALA A 16 6.82 3.30 3.87
C ALA A 16 5.72 2.86 2.90
N VAL A 17 5.08 3.83 2.23
CA VAL A 17 4.02 3.54 1.27
C VAL A 17 4.54 2.78 0.05
N ARG A 18 5.70 3.15 -0.50
CA ARG A 18 6.30 2.40 -1.64
C ARG A 18 6.64 0.98 -1.26
N ASP A 19 7.25 0.78 -0.09
CA ASP A 19 7.64 -0.55 0.38
C ASP A 19 6.40 -1.42 0.67
N ALA A 20 5.32 -0.82 1.20
CA ALA A 20 4.05 -1.51 1.39
C ALA A 20 3.43 -1.94 0.04
N TRP A 21 3.42 -1.09 -0.97
CA TRP A 21 2.97 -1.45 -2.33
C TRP A 21 3.82 -2.56 -2.94
N SER A 22 5.14 -2.53 -2.73
CA SER A 22 6.04 -3.61 -3.19
C SER A 22 5.73 -4.94 -2.52
N ARG A 23 5.46 -4.94 -1.21
CA ARG A 23 4.99 -6.13 -0.48
C ARG A 23 3.65 -6.63 -1.02
N GLU A 24 2.69 -5.73 -1.22
CA GLU A 24 1.36 -6.06 -1.73
C GLU A 24 1.44 -6.71 -3.11
N LYS A 25 2.29 -6.17 -3.99
CA LYS A 25 2.56 -6.74 -5.31
C LYS A 25 3.09 -8.19 -5.19
N THR A 26 3.97 -8.47 -4.23
CA THR A 26 4.47 -9.81 -3.96
C THR A 26 3.37 -10.75 -3.47
N LEU A 27 2.48 -10.26 -2.59
CA LEU A 27 1.33 -11.03 -2.13
C LEU A 27 0.38 -11.38 -3.28
N VAL A 28 0.03 -10.40 -4.11
CA VAL A 28 -0.85 -10.61 -5.27
C VAL A 28 -0.24 -11.60 -6.26
N TRP A 29 1.08 -11.57 -6.47
CA TRP A 29 1.77 -12.60 -7.26
C TRP A 29 1.56 -14.02 -6.69
N GLN A 30 1.46 -14.15 -5.37
CA GLN A 30 1.19 -15.41 -4.66
C GLN A 30 -0.30 -15.76 -4.57
N GLY A 31 -1.19 -14.95 -5.13
CA GLY A 31 -2.64 -15.13 -5.03
C GLY A 31 -3.25 -14.60 -3.73
N LYS A 32 -2.51 -13.77 -2.99
CA LYS A 32 -2.90 -13.18 -1.70
C LYS A 32 -2.97 -11.66 -1.77
N GLY A 33 -3.54 -11.04 -0.75
CA GLY A 33 -3.56 -9.60 -0.59
C GLY A 33 -3.98 -9.19 0.80
N THR A 34 -3.61 -7.98 1.21
CA THR A 34 -4.14 -7.34 2.43
C THR A 34 -5.50 -6.71 2.18
N VAL A 35 -5.86 -6.53 0.93
CA VAL A 35 -7.19 -6.17 0.42
C VAL A 35 -7.59 -7.23 -0.59
N ASN A 36 -8.89 -7.54 -0.67
CA ASN A 36 -9.40 -8.51 -1.65
C ASN A 36 -9.49 -7.86 -3.06
N TRP A 37 -8.32 -7.69 -3.69
CA TRP A 37 -8.19 -7.06 -5.00
C TRP A 37 -8.95 -7.83 -6.09
N ASN A 38 -9.81 -7.15 -6.84
CA ASN A 38 -10.42 -7.75 -8.02
C ASN A 38 -9.40 -7.93 -9.16
N SER A 39 -9.76 -8.65 -10.22
CA SER A 39 -8.86 -9.00 -11.31
C SER A 39 -8.26 -7.79 -12.05
N GLU A 40 -9.00 -6.69 -12.14
CA GLU A 40 -8.52 -5.44 -12.77
C GLU A 40 -7.50 -4.73 -11.87
N GLN A 41 -7.79 -4.63 -10.58
CA GLN A 41 -6.90 -4.05 -9.57
C GLN A 41 -5.60 -4.85 -9.44
N GLN A 42 -5.66 -6.18 -9.48
CA GLN A 42 -4.49 -7.05 -9.48
C GLN A 42 -3.59 -6.75 -10.69
N ARG A 43 -4.15 -6.63 -11.89
CA ARG A 43 -3.40 -6.25 -13.09
C ARG A 43 -2.80 -4.86 -12.98
N GLU A 44 -3.59 -3.89 -12.54
CA GLU A 44 -3.10 -2.52 -12.33
C GLU A 44 -1.93 -2.48 -11.34
N LEU A 45 -2.03 -3.20 -10.22
CA LEU A 45 -0.95 -3.29 -9.23
C LEU A 45 0.31 -3.89 -9.83
N MET A 46 0.18 -4.96 -10.63
CA MET A 46 1.34 -5.59 -11.28
C MET A 46 2.00 -4.68 -12.31
N GLU A 47 1.22 -3.91 -13.06
CA GLU A 47 1.71 -2.99 -14.10
C GLU A 47 2.25 -1.68 -13.53
N LYS A 48 1.47 -1.02 -12.66
CA LYS A 48 1.76 0.34 -12.18
C LYS A 48 2.40 0.38 -10.78
N GLY A 49 2.45 -0.76 -10.07
CA GLY A 49 2.96 -0.84 -8.70
C GLY A 49 2.04 -0.22 -7.64
N ARG A 50 0.79 0.08 -7.99
CA ARG A 50 -0.25 0.61 -7.09
C ARG A 50 -1.63 0.40 -7.71
N VAL A 51 -2.69 0.54 -6.89
CA VAL A 51 -4.07 0.51 -7.34
C VAL A 51 -4.67 1.92 -7.24
N SER A 52 -5.29 2.38 -8.33
CA SER A 52 -5.98 3.67 -8.38
C SER A 52 -7.15 3.70 -7.40
N GLY A 53 -7.38 4.83 -6.74
CA GLY A 53 -8.45 5.00 -5.76
C GLY A 53 -8.11 4.47 -4.35
N TYR A 54 -6.92 3.88 -4.17
CA TYR A 54 -6.44 3.46 -2.86
C TYR A 54 -5.24 4.30 -2.39
N GLU A 55 -5.24 4.59 -1.11
CA GLU A 55 -4.22 5.39 -0.42
C GLU A 55 -3.53 4.56 0.66
N GLY A 56 -2.23 4.78 0.85
CA GLY A 56 -1.48 4.17 1.95
C GLY A 56 -1.60 5.02 3.21
N GLN A 57 -2.44 4.60 4.14
CA GLN A 57 -2.58 5.24 5.45
C GLN A 57 -1.57 4.74 6.45
N HIS A 58 -0.96 5.64 7.22
CA HIS A 58 -0.19 5.27 8.41
C HIS A 58 -1.13 4.96 9.57
N MET A 59 -1.21 3.70 9.97
CA MET A 59 -2.10 3.21 11.03
C MET A 59 -1.77 3.81 12.40
N LYS A 60 -0.47 4.01 12.70
CA LYS A 60 -0.01 4.91 13.76
C LYS A 60 0.40 6.23 13.12
N SER A 61 -0.33 7.30 13.44
CA SER A 61 -0.12 8.62 12.85
C SER A 61 1.30 9.13 13.11
N VAL A 62 1.98 9.51 12.05
CA VAL A 62 3.39 9.94 12.08
C VAL A 62 3.61 11.19 12.94
N SER A 63 2.58 12.00 13.14
CA SER A 63 2.66 13.17 14.03
C SER A 63 2.90 12.83 15.49
N GLN A 64 2.43 11.67 15.94
CA GLN A 64 2.63 11.18 17.32
C GLN A 64 3.63 10.02 17.41
N TYR A 65 3.83 9.28 16.32
CA TYR A 65 4.67 8.09 16.25
C TYR A 65 5.67 8.21 15.09
N PRO A 66 6.55 9.24 15.10
CA PRO A 66 7.48 9.48 13.99
C PRO A 66 8.48 8.34 13.77
N GLU A 67 8.73 7.52 14.78
CA GLU A 67 9.60 6.34 14.71
C GLU A 67 9.08 5.28 13.72
N TYR A 68 7.79 5.27 13.41
CA TYR A 68 7.18 4.34 12.44
C TYR A 68 6.94 4.98 11.06
N ALA A 69 7.45 6.20 10.83
CA ALA A 69 7.20 6.94 9.59
C ALA A 69 7.67 6.20 8.34
N SER A 70 8.80 5.46 8.43
CA SER A 70 9.39 4.71 7.31
C SER A 70 9.01 3.23 7.28
N SER A 71 8.18 2.77 8.22
CA SER A 71 7.81 1.36 8.33
C SER A 71 6.66 1.00 7.38
N ALA A 72 6.89 0.05 6.48
CA ALA A 72 5.84 -0.53 5.65
C ALA A 72 4.79 -1.29 6.47
N ASP A 73 5.15 -1.78 7.65
CA ASP A 73 4.24 -2.46 8.57
C ASP A 73 3.23 -1.51 9.23
N ASN A 74 3.49 -0.22 9.13
CA ASN A 74 2.58 0.83 9.57
C ASN A 74 1.60 1.30 8.47
N ILE A 75 1.55 0.61 7.33
CA ILE A 75 0.72 1.01 6.18
C ILE A 75 -0.42 0.04 5.97
N GLN A 76 -1.62 0.59 5.87
CA GLN A 76 -2.86 -0.02 5.42
C GLN A 76 -3.33 0.65 4.13
N PHE A 77 -3.89 -0.11 3.19
CA PHE A 77 -4.50 0.45 1.98
C PHE A 77 -5.99 0.65 2.17
N LEU A 78 -6.45 1.88 2.00
CA LEU A 78 -7.85 2.28 2.13
C LEU A 78 -8.29 3.07 0.91
N THR A 79 -9.57 3.03 0.60
CA THR A 79 -10.18 4.02 -0.29
C THR A 79 -10.07 5.41 0.34
N HIS A 80 -10.26 6.46 -0.46
CA HIS A 80 -10.27 7.84 0.09
C HIS A 80 -11.34 8.02 1.16
N GLU A 81 -12.52 7.43 0.97
CA GLU A 81 -13.63 7.50 1.93
C GLU A 81 -13.29 6.78 3.24
N ASP A 82 -12.76 5.56 3.16
CA ASP A 82 -12.34 4.80 4.33
C ASP A 82 -11.17 5.47 5.07
N HIS A 83 -10.25 6.11 4.33
CA HIS A 83 -9.15 6.87 4.92
C HIS A 83 -9.66 8.05 5.75
N LEU A 84 -10.67 8.77 5.22
CA LEU A 84 -11.36 9.82 5.98
C LEU A 84 -12.08 9.25 7.21
N ALA A 85 -12.78 8.14 7.05
CA ALA A 85 -13.49 7.48 8.14
C ALA A 85 -12.52 6.98 9.23
N ALA A 86 -11.37 6.44 8.86
CA ALA A 86 -10.33 6.03 9.80
C ALA A 86 -9.84 7.20 10.67
N HIS A 87 -9.65 8.38 10.08
CA HIS A 87 -9.28 9.59 10.82
C HIS A 87 -10.44 10.18 11.65
N ASN A 88 -11.68 9.85 11.32
CA ASN A 88 -12.89 10.25 12.06
C ASN A 88 -13.36 9.20 13.06
N MET A 89 -12.55 8.19 13.37
CA MET A 89 -12.96 7.09 14.25
C MET A 89 -14.24 6.38 13.76
N GLY A 90 -14.36 6.17 12.45
CA GLY A 90 -15.51 5.53 11.81
C GLY A 90 -16.70 6.44 11.50
N LYS A 91 -16.64 7.73 11.81
CA LYS A 91 -17.71 8.68 11.49
C LYS A 91 -17.52 9.26 10.09
N VAL A 92 -18.17 8.68 9.12
CA VAL A 92 -18.29 9.21 7.77
C VAL A 92 -19.13 10.49 7.83
N ASN A 93 -18.67 11.62 7.32
CA ASN A 93 -19.35 12.92 7.20
C ASN A 93 -19.16 13.96 8.32
N GLU A 94 -18.25 13.84 9.25
CA GLU A 94 -17.85 14.99 10.07
C GLU A 94 -16.73 15.78 9.38
N GLN A 95 -16.95 17.07 9.16
CA GLN A 95 -16.08 17.98 8.37
C GLN A 95 -14.66 18.20 8.90
N ASN A 96 -14.27 17.55 9.99
CA ASN A 96 -12.98 17.73 10.66
C ASN A 96 -12.09 16.47 10.66
N GLY A 97 -12.36 15.48 9.81
CA GLY A 97 -11.76 14.15 9.85
C GLY A 97 -10.26 14.05 9.71
N TYR A 98 -9.62 14.97 9.06
CA TYR A 98 -8.17 14.93 8.84
C TYR A 98 -7.31 15.23 10.06
N HIS A 99 -7.89 15.55 11.21
CA HIS A 99 -7.17 16.01 12.39
C HIS A 99 -7.06 14.96 13.49
N SER A 100 -7.77 13.85 13.38
CA SER A 100 -7.70 12.80 14.37
C SER A 100 -6.41 11.98 14.22
N VAL A 101 -5.72 11.80 15.33
CA VAL A 101 -4.56 10.90 15.39
C VAL A 101 -5.05 9.48 15.45
N THR A 102 -4.53 8.63 14.56
CA THR A 102 -4.82 7.20 14.54
C THR A 102 -3.76 6.41 15.30
N ASN A 103 -4.16 5.31 15.93
CA ASN A 103 -3.30 4.34 16.57
C ASN A 103 -3.93 2.94 16.44
N GLY A 104 -4.12 2.48 15.21
CA GLY A 104 -4.76 1.20 14.98
C GLY A 104 -5.06 0.90 13.52
N TYR A 105 -5.47 -0.32 13.30
CA TYR A 105 -6.02 -0.80 12.04
C TYR A 105 -7.49 -0.36 11.95
N TYR A 106 -7.89 0.21 10.82
CA TYR A 106 -9.28 0.50 10.49
C TYR A 106 -9.88 -0.65 9.68
N ASP A 107 -10.99 -1.19 10.13
CA ASP A 107 -11.74 -2.20 9.40
C ASP A 107 -12.83 -1.54 8.53
N PRO A 108 -12.70 -1.57 7.18
CA PRO A 108 -13.69 -0.96 6.29
C PRO A 108 -15.07 -1.65 6.32
N GLU A 109 -15.14 -2.92 6.73
CA GLU A 109 -16.40 -3.66 6.77
C GLU A 109 -17.22 -3.34 8.01
N THR A 110 -16.57 -3.24 9.17
CA THR A 110 -17.24 -2.95 10.44
C THR A 110 -17.22 -1.46 10.80
N HIS A 111 -16.40 -0.67 10.12
CA HIS A 111 -16.11 0.74 10.42
C HIS A 111 -15.51 0.95 11.83
N GLU A 112 -14.78 -0.04 12.33
CA GLU A 112 -14.16 0.00 13.66
C GLU A 112 -12.65 0.20 13.57
N MET A 113 -12.10 0.84 14.61
CA MET A 113 -10.66 1.00 14.82
C MET A 113 -10.16 -0.03 15.82
N HIS A 114 -9.28 -0.92 15.38
CA HIS A 114 -8.60 -1.90 16.23
C HIS A 114 -7.28 -1.33 16.72
N SER A 115 -7.25 -0.83 17.95
CA SER A 115 -6.10 -0.12 18.50
C SER A 115 -4.90 -1.03 18.73
N PHE A 116 -3.70 -0.58 18.37
CA PHE A 116 -2.44 -1.22 18.74
C PHE A 116 -2.03 -0.92 20.19
N GLY A 117 -2.63 0.10 20.83
CA GLY A 117 -2.19 0.56 22.13
C GLY A 117 -0.71 0.96 22.11
N ASN A 118 0.08 0.37 23.02
CA ASN A 118 1.54 0.60 23.09
C ASN A 118 2.35 -0.35 22.20
N ASN A 119 1.71 -1.31 21.52
CA ASN A 119 2.43 -2.24 20.66
C ASN A 119 2.89 -1.56 19.36
N PRO A 120 3.99 -2.00 18.75
CA PRO A 120 4.36 -1.59 17.41
C PRO A 120 3.25 -1.89 16.40
N PRO A 121 3.12 -1.10 15.32
CA PRO A 121 2.22 -1.44 14.24
C PRO A 121 2.72 -2.70 13.54
N HIS A 122 1.81 -3.50 13.04
CA HIS A 122 2.10 -4.64 12.18
C HIS A 122 1.30 -4.54 10.89
N ALA A 123 1.85 -5.09 9.83
CA ALA A 123 1.14 -5.14 8.55
C ALA A 123 -0.24 -5.80 8.70
N PRO A 124 -1.25 -5.33 7.97
CA PRO A 124 -2.52 -6.04 7.88
C PRO A 124 -2.31 -7.49 7.44
N GLU A 125 -3.15 -8.39 7.94
CA GLU A 125 -3.07 -9.81 7.60
C GLU A 125 -3.38 -10.02 6.11
N ALA A 126 -2.59 -10.90 5.48
CA ALA A 126 -2.80 -11.24 4.08
C ALA A 126 -3.72 -12.46 3.96
N HIS A 127 -4.72 -12.34 3.11
CA HIS A 127 -5.72 -13.36 2.84
C HIS A 127 -5.62 -13.87 1.41
N GLU A 128 -6.13 -15.06 1.13
CA GLU A 128 -6.29 -15.55 -0.23
C GLU A 128 -7.27 -14.63 -0.99
N LEU A 129 -6.89 -14.24 -2.21
CA LEU A 129 -7.76 -13.47 -3.07
C LEU A 129 -8.93 -14.32 -3.55
N SER A 130 -10.14 -13.75 -3.59
CA SER A 130 -11.33 -14.46 -4.05
C SER A 130 -11.21 -14.94 -5.51
N ASN A 131 -10.52 -14.15 -6.35
CA ASN A 131 -10.30 -14.46 -7.77
C ASN A 131 -8.85 -14.15 -8.16
N PRO A 132 -7.87 -14.97 -7.76
CA PRO A 132 -6.46 -14.69 -8.02
C PRO A 132 -6.14 -14.83 -9.51
N CYS A 133 -5.57 -13.77 -10.09
CA CYS A 133 -5.03 -13.77 -11.46
C CYS A 133 -3.64 -14.41 -11.51
N TYR A 134 -2.94 -14.47 -10.38
CA TYR A 134 -1.59 -14.97 -10.22
C TYR A 134 -1.57 -16.03 -9.13
N LYS A 135 -0.77 -17.09 -9.28
CA LYS A 135 -0.71 -18.20 -8.31
C LYS A 135 0.75 -18.55 -7.93
N GLY A 136 1.68 -17.61 -8.11
CA GLY A 136 3.10 -17.91 -7.90
C GLY A 136 3.65 -18.95 -8.89
N ALA A 137 4.93 -19.24 -8.80
CA ALA A 137 5.57 -20.22 -9.65
C ALA A 137 5.34 -21.68 -9.22
N GLU A 138 4.71 -21.93 -8.07
CA GLU A 138 4.63 -23.29 -7.48
C GLU A 138 3.52 -24.19 -8.05
N ASN A 139 2.59 -23.66 -8.84
CA ASN A 139 1.48 -24.44 -9.41
C ASN A 139 1.53 -24.64 -10.93
N SER A 140 2.64 -24.38 -11.60
CA SER A 140 2.74 -24.52 -13.06
C SER A 140 3.12 -25.93 -13.56
N TYR A 141 3.06 -26.98 -12.72
CA TYR A 141 3.31 -28.36 -13.15
C TYR A 141 2.06 -29.17 -13.56
N SER A 142 0.91 -28.56 -13.64
CA SER A 142 -0.31 -29.23 -14.09
C SER A 142 -1.15 -28.33 -14.98
N GLN A 143 -0.74 -28.11 -16.20
CA GLN A 143 -1.52 -28.10 -17.43
C GLN A 143 -0.73 -27.42 -18.56
N SER A 144 -0.56 -28.20 -19.63
CA SER A 144 0.05 -27.86 -20.91
C SER A 144 -0.50 -26.57 -21.54
N ASN A 145 0.37 -25.64 -21.83
CA ASN A 145 0.48 -24.59 -22.86
C ASN A 145 1.15 -23.31 -22.35
N GLY A 146 2.22 -23.47 -21.55
CA GLY A 146 2.83 -22.37 -20.78
C GLY A 146 4.02 -21.65 -21.43
N ASN A 147 4.31 -21.76 -22.74
CA ASN A 147 5.53 -21.14 -23.28
C ASN A 147 5.40 -19.65 -23.65
N GLU A 148 4.21 -19.14 -23.87
CA GLU A 148 4.01 -17.71 -24.17
C GLU A 148 3.90 -16.88 -22.87
N GLN A 149 3.16 -17.36 -21.89
CA GLN A 149 3.04 -16.68 -20.59
C GLN A 149 4.38 -16.56 -19.86
N LYS A 150 5.23 -17.60 -19.92
CA LYS A 150 6.55 -17.59 -19.28
C LYS A 150 7.50 -16.53 -19.85
N ARG A 151 7.37 -16.20 -21.14
CA ARG A 151 8.14 -15.14 -21.81
C ARG A 151 7.66 -13.74 -21.42
N GLU A 152 6.37 -13.58 -21.17
CA GLU A 152 5.80 -12.31 -20.80
C GLU A 152 6.13 -11.96 -19.33
N TYR A 153 6.09 -12.95 -18.43
CA TYR A 153 6.45 -12.78 -17.01
C TYR A 153 7.94 -12.52 -16.77
N SER A 154 8.82 -13.14 -17.53
CA SER A 154 10.26 -12.83 -17.43
C SER A 154 10.58 -11.42 -17.91
N LYS A 155 9.81 -10.89 -18.87
CA LYS A 155 9.91 -9.47 -19.30
C LYS A 155 9.36 -8.50 -18.24
N LEU A 156 8.29 -8.85 -17.55
CA LEU A 156 7.73 -8.02 -16.48
C LEU A 156 8.63 -8.00 -15.24
N ALA A 157 9.23 -9.13 -14.87
CA ALA A 157 10.17 -9.21 -13.75
C ALA A 157 11.47 -8.43 -14.04
N SER A 158 12.03 -8.56 -15.24
CA SER A 158 13.24 -7.83 -15.64
C SER A 158 12.99 -6.32 -15.79
N ASN A 159 11.79 -5.90 -16.21
CA ASN A 159 11.43 -4.50 -16.26
C ASN A 159 11.20 -3.90 -14.87
N ALA A 160 10.82 -4.70 -13.88
CA ALA A 160 10.69 -4.26 -12.50
C ALA A 160 12.06 -3.95 -11.84
N GLU A 161 13.11 -4.71 -12.18
CA GLU A 161 14.47 -4.42 -11.72
C GLU A 161 15.09 -3.22 -12.44
N TYR A 162 14.79 -3.02 -13.73
CA TYR A 162 15.35 -1.91 -14.50
C TYR A 162 14.68 -0.54 -14.21
N SER A 163 13.44 -0.52 -13.71
CA SER A 163 12.77 0.72 -13.32
C SER A 163 13.28 1.30 -11.99
N HIS A 164 14.07 0.55 -11.23
CA HIS A 164 14.64 1.01 -9.97
C HIS A 164 15.84 1.96 -10.15
N GLU A 165 16.55 1.90 -11.28
CA GLU A 165 17.74 2.74 -11.52
C GLU A 165 17.48 3.99 -12.38
N SER A 166 16.40 4.04 -13.17
CA SER A 166 16.21 5.13 -14.13
C SER A 166 15.25 6.25 -13.69
N ASN A 167 14.64 6.18 -12.52
CA ASN A 167 13.62 7.15 -12.08
C ASN A 167 14.08 8.11 -10.96
N VAL A 168 15.39 8.22 -10.72
CA VAL A 168 15.95 9.21 -9.78
C VAL A 168 16.04 10.62 -10.39
N GLY A 169 15.79 10.77 -11.69
CA GLY A 169 16.13 12.00 -12.42
C GLY A 169 15.02 12.84 -13.04
N LYS A 170 13.76 12.41 -13.05
CA LYS A 170 12.72 13.20 -13.76
C LYS A 170 11.34 13.04 -13.12
N ASN A 171 11.06 13.79 -12.07
CA ASN A 171 9.72 14.33 -11.76
C ASN A 171 9.78 15.25 -10.53
N MET A 172 10.45 16.39 -10.70
CA MET A 172 10.31 17.55 -9.82
C MET A 172 9.44 18.63 -10.48
N SER A 173 8.29 18.25 -11.03
CA SER A 173 7.31 19.26 -11.41
C SER A 173 5.92 18.63 -11.47
N ASN A 174 5.04 19.16 -10.66
CA ASN A 174 3.60 18.94 -10.51
C ASN A 174 3.19 17.93 -9.43
N GLY A 175 2.79 18.48 -8.31
CA GLY A 175 2.10 17.77 -7.24
C GLY A 175 2.14 18.47 -5.89
N TYR A 176 2.27 19.77 -5.85
CA TYR A 176 1.94 20.54 -4.64
C TYR A 176 0.43 20.76 -4.59
N ALA A 177 -0.29 19.77 -4.14
CA ALA A 177 -1.66 19.96 -3.72
C ALA A 177 -1.91 19.09 -2.50
N MET A 178 -2.03 19.75 -1.36
CA MET A 178 -2.73 19.38 -0.15
C MET A 178 -2.25 18.15 0.63
N TRP A 179 -1.31 18.38 1.53
CA TRP A 179 -1.30 17.69 2.82
C TRP A 179 -0.85 18.70 3.88
N ARG A 180 -1.80 19.49 4.37
CA ARG A 180 -1.61 20.25 5.61
C ARG A 180 -2.07 19.41 6.78
#